data_21c97a7329435fd1029c89691bde8584
#
_entry.id   21c97a7329435fd1029c89691bde8584
#
_cell.length_a   1.000
_cell.length_b   1.000
_cell.length_c   1.000
_cell.angle_alpha   90.00
_cell.angle_beta   90.00
_cell.angle_gamma   90.00
#
_symmetry.space_group_name_H-M   'P 1'
#
loop_
_entity.id
_entity.type
_entity.pdbx_description
1 polymer ?
#
loop_
_entity_poly.entity_id
_entity_poly.type
_entity_poly.pdbx_seq_one_letter_code
_entity_poly.pdbx_strand_id
1 'polypeptide(L)'
;DIEWLESPEGNTVGGWGLYLKTPDIAKIAILLANMGKWNGKTLIPEEYLKEATRKQIDTPEEKYPVCGYGYQYWITADHSFGVYGAFGNVIVVNPEKKLAVAITAGASDTNGNPNRLISKIVNEKLFIPTERGTLETDVDGEKKLKKYLED
;
A
#
# COMPACT_ATOMS: atom_id res chain seq x y z
N ASP A 1 11.03 -2.84 -16.89
CA ASP A 1 9.84 -2.81 -17.79
C ASP A 1 8.61 -3.18 -16.98
N ILE A 2 7.48 -2.58 -17.32
CA ILE A 2 6.18 -2.90 -16.69
C ILE A 2 5.58 -4.03 -17.54
N GLU A 3 5.14 -5.09 -16.87
CA GLU A 3 4.39 -6.18 -17.49
C GLU A 3 3.02 -6.28 -16.81
N TRP A 4 1.97 -6.37 -17.62
CA TRP A 4 0.61 -6.58 -17.13
C TRP A 4 -0.06 -7.66 -17.97
N LEU A 5 -0.54 -8.70 -17.32
CA LEU A 5 -1.18 -9.81 -18.01
C LEU A 5 -2.51 -9.40 -18.63
N GLU A 6 -2.80 -10.00 -19.77
CA GLU A 6 -4.05 -9.79 -20.51
C GLU A 6 -4.85 -11.08 -20.61
N SER A 7 -6.15 -10.95 -20.74
CA SER A 7 -7.04 -12.06 -21.08
C SER A 7 -6.83 -12.48 -22.54
N PRO A 8 -7.33 -13.65 -22.98
CA PRO A 8 -7.27 -14.06 -24.37
C PRO A 8 -7.89 -13.06 -25.36
N GLU A 9 -8.82 -12.24 -24.90
CA GLU A 9 -9.47 -11.18 -25.69
C GLU A 9 -8.68 -9.86 -25.68
N GLY A 10 -7.49 -9.82 -25.08
CA GLY A 10 -6.63 -8.63 -25.01
C GLY A 10 -7.04 -7.58 -23.96
N ASN A 11 -7.88 -7.94 -22.98
CA ASN A 11 -8.22 -7.04 -21.90
C ASN A 11 -7.25 -7.23 -20.72
N THR A 12 -6.75 -6.13 -20.18
CA THR A 12 -5.89 -6.15 -18.98
C THR A 12 -6.61 -6.78 -17.80
N VAL A 13 -5.94 -7.70 -17.10
CA VAL A 13 -6.49 -8.37 -15.91
C VAL A 13 -6.54 -7.38 -14.75
N GLY A 14 -7.73 -7.07 -14.25
CA GLY A 14 -7.94 -6.05 -13.22
C GLY A 14 -7.63 -6.47 -11.79
N GLY A 15 -7.58 -7.76 -11.51
CA GLY A 15 -7.44 -8.29 -10.13
C GLY A 15 -6.04 -8.81 -9.79
N TRP A 16 -5.18 -9.04 -10.77
CA TRP A 16 -3.85 -9.63 -10.62
C TRP A 16 -3.02 -9.46 -11.89
N GLY A 17 -1.77 -9.95 -11.88
CA GLY A 17 -0.95 -10.02 -13.10
C GLY A 17 -0.20 -8.74 -13.46
N LEU A 18 -0.14 -7.75 -12.58
CA LEU A 18 0.72 -6.58 -12.74
C LEU A 18 2.06 -6.82 -12.06
N TYR A 19 3.14 -6.75 -12.82
CA TYR A 19 4.52 -6.91 -12.36
C TYR A 19 5.22 -5.56 -12.30
N LEU A 20 5.62 -5.15 -11.10
CA LEU A 20 6.31 -3.90 -10.84
C LEU A 20 7.48 -4.12 -9.89
N LYS A 21 8.50 -3.27 -10.02
CA LYS A 21 9.56 -3.18 -9.01
C LYS A 21 9.04 -2.49 -7.75
N THR A 22 9.60 -2.82 -6.60
CA THR A 22 9.21 -2.22 -5.32
C THR A 22 9.19 -0.69 -5.32
N PRO A 23 10.18 0.02 -5.91
CA PRO A 23 10.13 1.49 -6.01
C PRO A 23 8.95 2.02 -6.82
N ASP A 24 8.47 1.28 -7.83
CA ASP A 24 7.32 1.69 -8.63
C ASP A 24 6.01 1.48 -7.86
N ILE A 25 5.91 0.39 -7.10
CA ILE A 25 4.80 0.16 -6.17
C ILE A 25 4.77 1.27 -5.10
N ALA A 26 5.92 1.70 -4.59
CA ALA A 26 6.02 2.82 -3.64
C ALA A 26 5.50 4.14 -4.23
N LYS A 27 5.71 4.41 -5.53
CA LYS A 27 5.13 5.59 -6.20
C LYS A 27 3.60 5.54 -6.21
N ILE A 28 3.02 4.37 -6.44
CA ILE A 28 1.56 4.17 -6.35
C ILE A 28 1.09 4.43 -4.91
N ALA A 29 1.80 3.89 -3.92
CA ALA A 29 1.47 4.12 -2.52
C ALA A 29 1.51 5.61 -2.14
N ILE A 30 2.51 6.37 -2.63
CA ILE A 30 2.61 7.82 -2.44
C ILE A 30 1.46 8.56 -3.14
N LEU A 31 1.09 8.16 -4.36
CA LEU A 31 -0.06 8.73 -5.07
C LEU A 31 -1.34 8.56 -4.25
N LEU A 32 -1.56 7.38 -3.67
CA LEU A 32 -2.71 7.10 -2.82
C LEU A 32 -2.66 7.91 -1.51
N ALA A 33 -1.49 8.05 -0.87
CA ALA A 33 -1.32 8.87 0.34
C ALA A 33 -1.58 10.36 0.08
N ASN A 34 -1.35 10.82 -1.15
CA ASN A 34 -1.66 12.18 -1.60
C ASN A 34 -3.06 12.30 -2.23
N MET A 35 -3.93 11.34 -1.96
CA MET A 35 -5.32 11.32 -2.45
C MET A 35 -5.42 11.59 -3.96
N GLY A 36 -4.60 10.84 -4.72
CA GLY A 36 -4.63 10.87 -6.20
C GLY A 36 -3.84 12.00 -6.86
N LYS A 37 -3.09 12.80 -6.09
CA LYS A 37 -2.28 13.91 -6.63
C LYS A 37 -0.82 13.49 -6.78
N TRP A 38 -0.23 13.79 -7.94
CA TRP A 38 1.17 13.54 -8.27
C TRP A 38 1.76 14.74 -8.99
N ASN A 39 2.85 15.30 -8.46
CA ASN A 39 3.54 16.47 -9.05
C ASN A 39 2.59 17.61 -9.43
N GLY A 40 1.67 17.95 -8.54
CA GLY A 40 0.68 19.02 -8.74
C GLY A 40 -0.47 18.68 -9.68
N LYS A 41 -0.50 17.47 -10.27
CA LYS A 41 -1.59 17.02 -11.15
C LYS A 41 -2.48 16.03 -10.41
N THR A 42 -3.78 16.09 -10.66
CA THR A 42 -4.73 15.08 -10.20
C THR A 42 -4.76 13.96 -11.23
N LEU A 43 -4.26 12.77 -10.86
CA LEU A 43 -4.30 11.55 -11.69
C LEU A 43 -5.51 10.69 -11.36
N ILE A 44 -5.94 10.68 -10.10
CA ILE A 44 -7.15 9.99 -9.63
C ILE A 44 -8.00 11.03 -8.89
N PRO A 45 -9.31 11.17 -9.22
CA PRO A 45 -10.17 12.10 -8.50
C PRO A 45 -10.20 11.78 -7.00
N GLU A 46 -10.04 12.80 -6.16
CA GLU A 46 -10.02 12.64 -4.70
C GLU A 46 -11.34 12.04 -4.18
N GLU A 47 -12.48 12.48 -4.73
CA GLU A 47 -13.80 11.97 -4.36
C GLU A 47 -13.95 10.47 -4.67
N TYR A 48 -13.36 10.01 -5.79
CA TYR A 48 -13.33 8.58 -6.09
C TYR A 48 -12.51 7.80 -5.04
N LEU A 49 -11.33 8.30 -4.67
CA LEU A 49 -10.51 7.62 -3.65
C LEU A 49 -11.19 7.62 -2.28
N LYS A 50 -11.84 8.71 -1.87
CA LYS A 50 -12.63 8.75 -0.64
C LYS A 50 -13.70 7.66 -0.63
N GLU A 51 -14.42 7.51 -1.73
CA GLU A 51 -15.44 6.48 -1.85
C GLU A 51 -14.83 5.07 -1.92
N ALA A 52 -13.78 4.89 -2.71
CA ALA A 52 -13.13 3.59 -2.90
C ALA A 52 -12.45 3.07 -1.63
N THR A 53 -11.91 3.96 -0.81
CA THR A 53 -11.24 3.60 0.46
C THR A 53 -12.16 3.72 1.68
N ARG A 54 -13.43 4.03 1.48
CA ARG A 54 -14.45 3.96 2.53
C ARG A 54 -14.84 2.51 2.79
N LYS A 55 -15.09 2.17 4.04
CA LYS A 55 -15.64 0.85 4.38
C LYS A 55 -17.02 0.67 3.75
N GLN A 56 -17.14 -0.25 2.80
CA GLN A 56 -18.37 -0.62 2.11
C GLN A 56 -19.03 -1.84 2.78
N ILE A 57 -18.22 -2.76 3.31
CA ILE A 57 -18.66 -3.96 4.00
C ILE A 57 -17.75 -4.28 5.19
N ASP A 58 -18.32 -4.85 6.24
CA ASP A 58 -17.55 -5.35 7.38
C ASP A 58 -16.80 -6.64 7.02
N THR A 59 -15.63 -6.80 7.63
CA THR A 59 -14.87 -8.06 7.59
C THR A 59 -14.88 -8.71 8.97
N PRO A 60 -14.76 -10.05 9.08
CA PRO A 60 -14.66 -10.74 10.35
C PRO A 60 -13.54 -10.18 11.23
N GLU A 61 -13.79 -10.02 12.53
CA GLU A 61 -12.83 -9.49 13.52
C GLU A 61 -11.50 -10.27 13.58
N GLU A 62 -11.53 -11.54 13.21
CA GLU A 62 -10.34 -12.39 13.13
C GLU A 62 -9.29 -11.89 12.12
N LYS A 63 -9.67 -10.98 11.23
CA LYS A 63 -8.77 -10.40 10.23
C LYS A 63 -8.07 -9.12 10.70
N TYR A 64 -8.08 -8.85 12.01
CA TYR A 64 -7.33 -7.69 12.55
C TYR A 64 -5.92 -7.58 11.92
N PRO A 65 -5.44 -6.37 11.59
CA PRO A 65 -6.02 -5.04 11.87
C PRO A 65 -7.13 -4.59 10.91
N VAL A 66 -7.53 -5.42 9.98
CA VAL A 66 -8.54 -5.12 8.97
C VAL A 66 -9.95 -5.23 9.58
N CYS A 67 -10.75 -4.20 9.41
CA CYS A 67 -12.11 -4.12 9.91
C CYS A 67 -13.18 -3.94 8.83
N GLY A 68 -12.78 -3.83 7.56
CA GLY A 68 -13.70 -3.66 6.45
C GLY A 68 -13.03 -3.75 5.08
N TYR A 69 -13.85 -3.68 4.04
CA TYR A 69 -13.42 -3.72 2.66
C TYR A 69 -14.14 -2.66 1.83
N GLY A 70 -13.39 -1.94 1.01
CA GLY A 70 -13.86 -0.94 0.07
C GLY A 70 -13.82 -1.45 -1.37
N TYR A 71 -13.53 -0.60 -2.33
CA TYR A 71 -13.37 -1.00 -3.73
C TYR A 71 -11.96 -1.57 -3.94
N GLN A 72 -11.79 -2.85 -3.60
CA GLN A 72 -10.51 -3.59 -3.58
C GLN A 72 -9.46 -3.06 -2.58
N TYR A 73 -9.87 -2.23 -1.62
CA TYR A 73 -9.03 -1.79 -0.51
C TYR A 73 -9.49 -2.44 0.79
N TRP A 74 -8.55 -2.98 1.54
CA TRP A 74 -8.77 -3.43 2.91
C TRP A 74 -8.66 -2.24 3.85
N ILE A 75 -9.64 -2.06 4.72
CA ILE A 75 -9.74 -0.90 5.61
C ILE A 75 -9.40 -1.32 7.03
N THR A 76 -8.59 -0.51 7.71
CA THR A 76 -8.22 -0.72 9.12
C THR A 76 -8.91 0.27 10.04
N ALA A 77 -8.95 -0.06 11.35
CA ALA A 77 -9.67 0.74 12.34
C ALA A 77 -9.09 2.14 12.56
N ASP A 78 -7.83 2.38 12.19
CA ASP A 78 -7.15 3.68 12.27
C ASP A 78 -7.29 4.53 10.99
N HIS A 79 -8.28 4.22 10.15
CA HIS A 79 -8.51 4.85 8.84
C HIS A 79 -7.38 4.66 7.81
N SER A 80 -6.44 3.76 8.08
CA SER A 80 -5.52 3.30 7.04
C SER A 80 -6.24 2.34 6.11
N PHE A 81 -5.71 2.20 4.90
CA PHE A 81 -6.17 1.20 3.96
C PHE A 81 -5.00 0.53 3.26
N GLY A 82 -5.23 -0.63 2.69
CA GLY A 82 -4.18 -1.39 2.04
C GLY A 82 -4.65 -2.28 0.92
N VAL A 83 -3.69 -2.67 0.10
CA VAL A 83 -3.83 -3.70 -0.93
C VAL A 83 -2.91 -4.85 -0.53
N TYR A 84 -3.45 -6.03 -0.43
CA TYR A 84 -2.73 -7.22 0.01
C TYR A 84 -2.75 -8.27 -1.09
N GLY A 85 -1.60 -8.47 -1.71
CA GLY A 85 -1.40 -9.50 -2.72
C GLY A 85 -0.87 -10.80 -2.13
N ALA A 86 -0.86 -11.85 -2.95
CA ALA A 86 -0.29 -13.13 -2.58
C ALA A 86 1.20 -13.00 -2.19
N PHE A 87 1.67 -13.92 -1.35
CA PHE A 87 3.08 -14.07 -0.93
C PHE A 87 3.67 -12.87 -0.17
N GLY A 88 2.85 -11.94 0.32
CA GLY A 88 3.31 -10.80 1.12
C GLY A 88 3.62 -9.54 0.30
N ASN A 89 3.04 -9.39 -0.87
CA ASN A 89 3.08 -8.12 -1.63
C ASN A 89 2.03 -7.18 -1.06
N VAL A 90 2.45 -6.07 -0.49
CA VAL A 90 1.56 -5.21 0.33
C VAL A 90 1.82 -3.74 0.07
N ILE A 91 0.73 -2.98 -0.06
CA ILE A 91 0.71 -1.52 0.11
C ILE A 91 -0.16 -1.22 1.32
N VAL A 92 0.33 -0.39 2.25
CA VAL A 92 -0.49 0.18 3.33
C VAL A 92 -0.32 1.69 3.32
N VAL A 93 -1.43 2.40 3.40
CA VAL A 93 -1.49 3.86 3.30
C VAL A 93 -2.31 4.43 4.45
N ASN A 94 -1.79 5.49 5.06
CA ASN A 94 -2.56 6.35 5.96
C ASN A 94 -2.49 7.79 5.42
N PRO A 95 -3.54 8.28 4.74
CA PRO A 95 -3.53 9.62 4.15
C PRO A 95 -3.46 10.75 5.17
N GLU A 96 -4.05 10.57 6.37
CA GLU A 96 -4.05 11.58 7.42
C GLU A 96 -2.64 11.83 7.96
N LYS A 97 -1.86 10.75 8.09
CA LYS A 97 -0.44 10.81 8.51
C LYS A 97 0.50 11.07 7.34
N LYS A 98 0.01 11.04 6.10
CA LYS A 98 0.80 11.06 4.85
C LYS A 98 1.87 9.98 4.84
N LEU A 99 1.52 8.82 5.33
CA LEU A 99 2.40 7.65 5.36
C LEU A 99 1.96 6.62 4.33
N ALA A 100 2.95 6.06 3.66
CA ALA A 100 2.78 4.97 2.72
C ALA A 100 3.91 3.96 2.88
N VAL A 101 3.56 2.68 2.86
CA VAL A 101 4.50 1.56 2.93
C VAL A 101 4.23 0.65 1.76
N ALA A 102 5.28 0.26 1.05
CA ALA A 102 5.23 -0.74 -0.02
C ALA A 102 6.23 -1.86 0.31
N ILE A 103 5.76 -3.09 0.25
CA ILE A 103 6.55 -4.29 0.53
C ILE A 103 6.33 -5.27 -0.60
N THR A 104 7.42 -5.84 -1.11
CA THR A 104 7.38 -7.01 -1.99
C THR A 104 8.04 -8.19 -1.29
N ALA A 105 7.42 -9.34 -1.34
CA ALA A 105 7.94 -10.56 -0.74
C ALA A 105 7.58 -11.79 -1.58
N GLY A 106 8.31 -12.87 -1.36
CA GLY A 106 8.05 -14.20 -1.91
C GLY A 106 7.82 -15.22 -0.79
N ALA A 107 7.08 -14.84 0.25
CA ALA A 107 6.84 -15.71 1.40
C ALA A 107 5.94 -16.87 1.01
N SER A 108 6.37 -18.12 1.32
CA SER A 108 5.50 -19.27 1.14
C SER A 108 4.37 -19.25 2.19
N ASP A 109 3.17 -19.58 1.77
CA ASP A 109 1.94 -19.54 2.60
C ASP A 109 1.83 -20.74 3.58
N THR A 110 2.95 -21.39 3.86
CA THR A 110 2.95 -22.70 4.54
C THR A 110 2.72 -22.64 6.06
N ASN A 111 2.89 -21.48 6.73
CA ASN A 111 2.82 -21.39 8.20
C ASN A 111 2.17 -20.10 8.73
N GLY A 112 1.25 -19.51 8.03
CA GLY A 112 0.55 -18.31 8.47
C GLY A 112 0.39 -17.29 7.34
N ASN A 113 -0.62 -16.45 7.47
CA ASN A 113 -0.88 -15.43 6.47
C ASN A 113 0.19 -14.31 6.57
N PRO A 114 1.18 -14.23 5.66
CA PRO A 114 2.25 -13.24 5.74
C PRO A 114 1.69 -11.81 5.72
N ASN A 115 0.57 -11.58 5.04
CA ASN A 115 -0.08 -10.28 4.98
C ASN A 115 -0.58 -9.81 6.35
N ARG A 116 -1.08 -10.74 7.18
CA ARG A 116 -1.52 -10.41 8.54
C ARG A 116 -0.35 -9.96 9.43
N LEU A 117 0.77 -10.68 9.34
CA LEU A 117 1.97 -10.31 10.10
C LEU A 117 2.52 -8.95 9.64
N ILE A 118 2.62 -8.74 8.33
CA ILE A 118 3.06 -7.48 7.73
C ILE A 118 2.15 -6.33 8.15
N SER A 119 0.83 -6.48 8.02
CA SER A 119 -0.15 -5.49 8.45
C SER A 119 0.01 -5.11 9.92
N LYS A 120 0.17 -6.11 10.78
CA LYS A 120 0.37 -5.90 12.22
C LYS A 120 1.66 -5.10 12.48
N ILE A 121 2.77 -5.50 11.87
CA ILE A 121 4.06 -4.81 12.03
C ILE A 121 3.95 -3.36 11.53
N VAL A 122 3.38 -3.14 10.36
CA VAL A 122 3.22 -1.80 9.79
C VAL A 122 2.39 -0.91 10.71
N ASN A 123 1.24 -1.39 11.17
CA ASN A 123 0.38 -0.60 12.05
C ASN A 123 1.03 -0.34 13.41
N GLU A 124 1.54 -1.37 14.08
CA GLU A 124 2.06 -1.23 15.44
C GLU A 124 3.42 -0.54 15.52
N LYS A 125 4.29 -0.73 14.52
CA LYS A 125 5.68 -0.26 14.56
C LYS A 125 5.94 0.99 13.74
N LEU A 126 5.13 1.25 12.72
CA LEU A 126 5.32 2.40 11.85
C LEU A 126 4.20 3.44 12.00
N PHE A 127 2.94 3.04 11.93
CA PHE A 127 1.83 3.99 11.88
C PHE A 127 1.42 4.52 13.26
N ILE A 128 1.35 3.68 14.26
CA ILE A 128 0.97 4.12 15.61
C ILE A 128 2.03 5.03 16.23
N PRO A 129 3.34 4.67 16.20
CA PRO A 129 4.37 5.49 16.83
C PRO A 129 4.70 6.78 16.08
N THR A 130 4.24 6.92 14.83
CA THR A 130 4.59 8.11 14.04
C THR A 130 3.79 9.31 14.50
N GLU A 131 4.45 10.23 15.19
CA GLU A 131 3.90 11.54 15.54
C GLU A 131 3.93 12.48 14.34
N ARG A 132 2.98 13.42 14.28
CA ARG A 132 2.98 14.46 13.27
C ARG A 132 4.11 15.45 13.54
N GLY A 133 4.99 15.63 12.58
CA GLY A 133 6.06 16.62 12.64
C GLY A 133 6.80 16.69 11.31
N THR A 134 7.53 17.78 11.11
CA THR A 134 8.50 17.88 10.02
C THR A 134 9.72 17.07 10.43
N LEU A 135 10.05 16.05 9.64
CA LEU A 135 11.28 15.30 9.84
C LEU A 135 12.48 16.19 9.45
N GLU A 136 13.53 16.15 10.26
CA GLU A 136 14.80 16.76 9.86
C GLU A 136 15.41 15.97 8.70
N THR A 137 16.14 16.68 7.83
CA THR A 137 16.80 16.03 6.69
C THR A 137 17.92 15.12 7.19
N ASP A 138 17.80 13.83 6.95
CA ASP A 138 18.85 12.85 7.22
C ASP A 138 19.68 12.60 5.95
N VAL A 139 20.71 13.42 5.76
CA VAL A 139 21.60 13.37 4.58
C VAL A 139 22.30 12.00 4.45
N ASP A 140 22.66 11.37 5.56
CA ASP A 140 23.33 10.07 5.53
C ASP A 140 22.33 8.93 5.27
N GLY A 141 21.12 9.05 5.78
CA GLY A 141 20.01 8.15 5.44
C GLY A 141 19.64 8.22 3.97
N GLU A 142 19.57 9.43 3.40
CA GLU A 142 19.33 9.62 1.97
C GLU A 142 20.41 8.98 1.10
N LYS A 143 21.69 9.14 1.44
CA LYS A 143 22.79 8.47 0.72
C LYS A 143 22.70 6.95 0.78
N LYS A 144 22.38 6.41 1.96
CA LYS A 144 22.18 4.96 2.14
C LYS A 144 21.02 4.45 1.30
N LEU A 145 19.87 5.15 1.37
CA LEU A 145 18.69 4.80 0.58
C LEU A 145 19.00 4.80 -0.92
N LYS A 146 19.68 5.83 -1.41
CA LYS A 146 20.05 5.94 -2.83
C LYS A 146 20.90 4.75 -3.28
N LYS A 147 21.88 4.34 -2.46
CA LYS A 147 22.70 3.15 -2.74
C LYS A 147 21.86 1.88 -2.85
N TYR A 148 20.88 1.68 -1.94
CA TYR A 148 19.99 0.49 -2.00
C TYR A 148 19.02 0.50 -3.19
N LEU A 149 18.74 1.65 -3.79
CA LEU A 149 17.86 1.75 -4.96
C LEU A 149 18.60 1.59 -6.29
N GLU A 150 19.94 1.69 -6.29
CA GLU A 150 20.80 1.54 -7.46
C GLU A 150 21.25 0.07 -7.67
N ASP A 151 21.22 -0.78 -6.64
CA ASP A 151 21.47 -2.22 -6.66
C ASP A 151 20.20 -3.02 -7.08
#